data_e2c6252cf7b9708390bb47a6bb5f2ba0
#
_entry.id   e2c6252cf7b9708390bb47a6bb5f2ba0
#
_cell.length_a   1.000
_cell.length_b   1.000
_cell.length_c   1.000
_cell.angle_alpha   90.00
_cell.angle_beta   90.00
_cell.angle_gamma   90.00
#
_symmetry.space_group_name_H-M   'P 1'
#
loop_
_entity.id
_entity.type
_entity.pdbx_description
1 polymer ?
#
loop_
_entity_poly.entity_id
_entity_poly.type
_entity_poly.pdbx_seq_one_letter_code
_entity_poly.pdbx_strand_id
1 'polypeptide(L)'
;MIIRHDLELVFLHVPKCAGTRLRHLFGLGAAPGALERFWNYGHSEVLDRYVDYAHLPMSDLCTMKASRFLERYTVVASIRNPYKRLRSATNEYYRQKSKRHERLVQDGLITPEQRRRYYNKLAVRHTLLDPRFIHSLPIHRFTHLGSEPQVDHLLHCEHLQAETEQLINRYDWPAEMKAAVADLPATDRSPEPTAAERHLADQLYCRDFQCFGYPQQTASGTTRASEGLADAGQVRWIHHATAVSWHWGPTAAREDRPCLPVRTRIHQ
;
A
#
# COMPACT_ATOMS: atom_id res chain seq x y z
N MET A 1 -2.43 9.96 -0.51
CA MET A 1 -3.89 9.94 -0.77
C MET A 1 -4.29 11.23 -1.45
N ILE A 2 -5.30 11.21 -2.30
CA ILE A 2 -6.02 12.41 -2.77
C ILE A 2 -7.52 12.18 -2.65
N ILE A 3 -8.27 13.28 -2.53
CA ILE A 3 -9.74 13.32 -2.58
C ILE A 3 -10.15 14.30 -3.67
N ARG A 4 -11.01 13.87 -4.56
CA ARG A 4 -11.63 14.66 -5.64
C ARG A 4 -13.12 14.79 -5.34
N HIS A 5 -13.50 15.94 -4.79
CA HIS A 5 -14.89 16.20 -4.39
C HIS A 5 -15.84 16.31 -5.58
N ASP A 6 -15.36 16.86 -6.68
CA ASP A 6 -16.11 17.00 -7.94
C ASP A 6 -16.36 15.68 -8.66
N LEU A 7 -15.61 14.63 -8.35
CA LEU A 7 -15.75 13.29 -8.92
C LEU A 7 -16.22 12.25 -7.90
N GLU A 8 -16.45 12.67 -6.66
CA GLU A 8 -16.70 11.77 -5.53
C GLU A 8 -15.69 10.60 -5.47
N LEU A 9 -14.40 10.93 -5.61
CA LEU A 9 -13.30 9.96 -5.72
C LEU A 9 -12.31 10.11 -4.57
N VAL A 10 -11.94 8.98 -3.95
CA VAL A 10 -10.79 8.85 -3.06
C VAL A 10 -9.77 7.93 -3.71
N PHE A 11 -8.56 8.43 -3.96
CA PHE A 11 -7.44 7.58 -4.36
C PHE A 11 -6.51 7.31 -3.17
N LEU A 12 -6.44 6.06 -2.74
CA LEU A 12 -5.54 5.60 -1.68
C LEU A 12 -4.15 5.31 -2.27
N HIS A 13 -3.16 6.05 -1.82
CA HIS A 13 -1.81 5.88 -2.32
C HIS A 13 -1.09 4.74 -1.60
N VAL A 14 -1.27 3.52 -2.08
CA VAL A 14 -0.48 2.36 -1.62
C VAL A 14 0.98 2.53 -2.05
N PRO A 15 1.94 2.44 -1.12
CA PRO A 15 3.35 2.66 -1.45
C PRO A 15 3.88 1.69 -2.49
N LYS A 16 4.66 2.20 -3.44
CA LYS A 16 5.38 1.42 -4.48
C LYS A 16 4.47 0.71 -5.50
N CYS A 17 3.22 1.17 -5.60
CA CYS A 17 2.20 0.71 -6.56
C CYS A 17 1.82 1.81 -7.56
N ALA A 18 2.78 2.47 -8.19
CA ALA A 18 2.61 3.54 -9.20
C ALA A 18 1.85 4.79 -8.71
N GLY A 19 1.64 4.95 -7.41
CA GLY A 19 0.79 5.99 -6.83
C GLY A 19 1.18 7.43 -7.18
N THR A 20 2.46 7.72 -7.44
CA THR A 20 2.90 9.07 -7.87
C THR A 20 2.29 9.45 -9.22
N ARG A 21 2.27 8.53 -10.19
CA ARG A 21 1.68 8.75 -11.52
C ARG A 21 0.15 8.87 -11.44
N LEU A 22 -0.48 7.97 -10.68
CA LEU A 22 -1.92 8.00 -10.49
C LEU A 22 -2.40 9.23 -9.72
N ARG A 23 -1.66 9.69 -8.71
CA ARG A 23 -1.98 10.97 -8.06
C ARG A 23 -1.93 12.16 -8.99
N HIS A 24 -0.96 12.16 -9.92
CA HIS A 24 -0.90 13.19 -10.95
C HIS A 24 -2.11 13.10 -11.86
N LEU A 25 -2.38 11.93 -12.43
CA LEU A 25 -3.49 11.69 -13.34
C LEU A 25 -4.84 12.05 -12.70
N PHE A 26 -5.16 11.51 -11.51
CA PHE A 26 -6.42 11.81 -10.82
C PHE A 26 -6.52 13.24 -10.30
N GLY A 27 -5.43 14.01 -10.32
CA GLY A 27 -5.41 15.43 -10.02
C GLY A 27 -5.72 16.34 -11.21
N LEU A 28 -5.75 15.80 -12.44
CA LEU A 28 -5.98 16.58 -13.66
C LEU A 28 -7.44 17.03 -13.78
N GLY A 29 -7.66 18.17 -14.38
CA GLY A 29 -8.99 18.72 -14.61
C GLY A 29 -9.81 18.97 -13.34
N ALA A 30 -9.16 19.14 -12.19
CA ALA A 30 -9.86 19.40 -10.94
C ALA A 30 -10.47 20.81 -10.93
N ALA A 31 -11.75 20.89 -10.56
CA ALA A 31 -12.38 22.18 -10.31
C ALA A 31 -11.67 22.92 -9.15
N PRO A 32 -11.67 24.26 -9.13
CA PRO A 32 -11.09 25.02 -8.03
C PRO A 32 -11.62 24.59 -6.67
N GLY A 33 -10.73 24.23 -5.74
CA GLY A 33 -11.10 23.77 -4.39
C GLY A 33 -11.61 22.33 -4.30
N ALA A 34 -11.77 21.61 -5.42
CA ALA A 34 -12.29 20.24 -5.41
C ALA A 34 -11.24 19.16 -5.09
N LEU A 35 -9.95 19.51 -5.04
CA LEU A 35 -8.86 18.57 -4.86
C LEU A 35 -8.16 18.75 -3.52
N GLU A 36 -8.27 17.75 -2.63
CA GLU A 36 -7.46 17.64 -1.44
C GLU A 36 -6.28 16.68 -1.66
N ARG A 37 -5.10 17.10 -1.19
CA ARG A 37 -3.86 16.32 -1.33
C ARG A 37 -3.23 16.06 0.04
N PHE A 38 -2.94 14.78 0.31
CA PHE A 38 -2.28 14.32 1.53
C PHE A 38 -0.92 13.74 1.15
N TRP A 39 0.15 14.46 1.40
CA TRP A 39 1.51 14.03 1.06
C TRP A 39 2.61 14.54 1.98
N ASN A 40 2.23 15.22 3.04
CA ASN A 40 3.19 15.72 3.99
C ASN A 40 3.55 14.63 5.02
N TYR A 41 4.80 14.65 5.46
CA TYR A 41 5.21 13.95 6.66
C TYR A 41 5.09 14.92 7.83
N GLY A 42 4.39 14.53 8.89
CA GLY A 42 4.15 15.42 10.00
C GLY A 42 3.62 14.72 11.24
N HIS A 43 3.57 15.44 12.34
CA HIS A 43 2.95 14.95 13.57
C HIS A 43 1.43 14.94 13.44
N SER A 44 0.82 13.83 13.79
CA SER A 44 -0.63 13.69 13.88
C SER A 44 -1.05 13.79 15.34
N GLU A 45 -1.80 14.83 15.70
CA GLU A 45 -2.33 14.99 17.05
C GLU A 45 -3.29 13.86 17.44
N VAL A 46 -4.06 13.35 16.46
CA VAL A 46 -5.01 12.26 16.69
C VAL A 46 -4.32 10.95 17.03
N LEU A 47 -3.17 10.67 16.38
CA LEU A 47 -2.41 9.43 16.56
C LEU A 47 -1.24 9.60 17.54
N ASP A 48 -0.98 10.84 17.99
CA ASP A 48 0.15 11.23 18.85
C ASP A 48 1.50 10.68 18.35
N ARG A 49 1.73 10.76 17.04
CA ARG A 49 2.98 10.33 16.40
C ARG A 49 3.19 10.94 15.03
N TYR A 50 4.44 10.90 14.56
CA TYR A 50 4.74 11.26 13.17
C TYR A 50 4.19 10.21 12.20
N VAL A 51 3.54 10.68 11.14
CA VAL A 51 2.96 9.86 10.08
C VAL A 51 3.32 10.39 8.68
N ASP A 52 3.33 9.50 7.73
CA ASP A 52 3.36 9.85 6.30
C ASP A 52 1.92 9.92 5.79
N TYR A 53 1.38 11.14 5.68
CA TYR A 53 0.01 11.35 5.19
C TYR A 53 -0.20 10.91 3.75
N ALA A 54 0.88 10.74 2.97
CA ALA A 54 0.77 10.16 1.64
C ALA A 54 0.42 8.66 1.69
N HIS A 55 0.86 7.97 2.74
CA HIS A 55 0.83 6.51 2.88
C HIS A 55 0.21 6.06 4.20
N LEU A 56 -0.99 6.53 4.51
CA LEU A 56 -1.69 6.13 5.74
C LEU A 56 -2.20 4.69 5.63
N PRO A 57 -1.83 3.79 6.58
CA PRO A 57 -2.55 2.53 6.74
C PRO A 57 -4.03 2.77 7.00
N MET A 58 -4.89 1.83 6.59
CA MET A 58 -6.34 1.98 6.72
C MET A 58 -6.78 2.21 8.17
N SER A 59 -6.16 1.51 9.13
CA SER A 59 -6.43 1.72 10.56
C SER A 59 -6.18 3.16 11.02
N ASP A 60 -5.13 3.81 10.50
CA ASP A 60 -4.80 5.20 10.83
C ASP A 60 -5.75 6.17 10.10
N LEU A 61 -6.02 5.88 8.83
CA LEU A 61 -6.94 6.69 8.02
C LEU A 61 -8.35 6.73 8.63
N CYS A 62 -8.85 5.61 9.17
CA CYS A 62 -10.15 5.54 9.82
C CYS A 62 -10.27 6.40 11.08
N THR A 63 -9.16 6.85 11.68
CA THR A 63 -9.18 7.79 12.82
C THR A 63 -9.26 9.25 12.38
N MET A 64 -9.09 9.53 11.10
CA MET A 64 -9.03 10.90 10.57
C MET A 64 -10.36 11.37 10.01
N LYS A 65 -10.60 12.68 10.01
CA LYS A 65 -11.84 13.27 9.44
C LYS A 65 -12.03 12.89 7.95
N ALA A 66 -10.95 12.67 7.22
CA ALA A 66 -11.00 12.28 5.82
C ALA A 66 -11.60 10.88 5.58
N SER A 67 -11.70 10.01 6.61
CA SER A 67 -12.29 8.68 6.48
C SER A 67 -13.77 8.72 6.12
N ARG A 68 -14.49 9.80 6.46
CA ARG A 68 -15.91 9.99 6.10
C ARG A 68 -16.18 9.88 4.60
N PHE A 69 -15.16 10.16 3.76
CA PHE A 69 -15.29 10.08 2.31
C PHE A 69 -15.16 8.65 1.79
N LEU A 70 -14.57 7.73 2.56
CA LEU A 70 -14.46 6.32 2.17
C LEU A 70 -15.84 5.64 2.03
N GLU A 71 -16.83 6.09 2.77
CA GLU A 71 -18.18 5.53 2.71
C GLU A 71 -19.03 6.12 1.58
N ARG A 72 -18.72 7.35 1.16
CA ARG A 72 -19.54 8.14 0.25
C ARG A 72 -19.02 8.18 -1.17
N TYR A 73 -17.71 8.14 -1.33
CA TYR A 73 -17.02 8.32 -2.60
C TYR A 73 -16.53 6.98 -3.14
N THR A 74 -16.29 6.93 -4.43
CA THR A 74 -15.63 5.79 -5.06
C THR A 74 -14.17 5.73 -4.57
N VAL A 75 -13.78 4.61 -3.96
CA VAL A 75 -12.45 4.41 -3.40
C VAL A 75 -11.62 3.57 -4.36
N VAL A 76 -10.54 4.15 -4.86
CA VAL A 76 -9.60 3.50 -5.79
C VAL A 76 -8.24 3.34 -5.13
N ALA A 77 -7.63 2.18 -5.31
CA ALA A 77 -6.23 1.95 -4.92
C ALA A 77 -5.48 1.22 -6.04
N SER A 78 -4.18 1.41 -6.10
CA SER A 78 -3.33 0.61 -6.97
C SER A 78 -2.59 -0.45 -6.17
N ILE A 79 -2.45 -1.64 -6.78
CA ILE A 79 -1.72 -2.78 -6.21
C ILE A 79 -0.65 -3.27 -7.18
N ARG A 80 0.23 -4.10 -6.68
CA ARG A 80 1.36 -4.61 -7.45
C ARG A 80 1.75 -5.99 -6.96
N ASN A 81 2.29 -6.82 -7.85
CA ASN A 81 2.89 -8.09 -7.48
C ASN A 81 3.82 -7.93 -6.26
N PRO A 82 3.58 -8.65 -5.14
CA PRO A 82 4.30 -8.45 -3.89
C PRO A 82 5.81 -8.64 -4.01
N TYR A 83 6.28 -9.52 -4.89
CA TYR A 83 7.71 -9.72 -5.16
C TYR A 83 8.37 -8.48 -5.75
N LYS A 84 7.78 -7.93 -6.81
CA LYS A 84 8.27 -6.71 -7.47
C LYS A 84 8.17 -5.49 -6.55
N ARG A 85 7.12 -5.44 -5.73
CA ARG A 85 6.91 -4.40 -4.75
C ARG A 85 8.00 -4.38 -3.68
N LEU A 86 8.39 -5.55 -3.10
CA LEU A 86 9.46 -5.64 -2.11
C LEU A 86 10.78 -5.06 -2.65
N ARG A 87 11.15 -5.39 -3.88
CA ARG A 87 12.34 -4.84 -4.53
C ARG A 87 12.24 -3.32 -4.70
N SER A 88 11.09 -2.82 -5.11
CA SER A 88 10.83 -1.38 -5.23
C SER A 88 10.93 -0.65 -3.88
N ALA A 89 10.41 -1.25 -2.81
CA ALA A 89 10.51 -0.71 -1.45
C ALA A 89 11.97 -0.67 -0.96
N THR A 90 12.74 -1.71 -1.26
CA THR A 90 14.18 -1.75 -0.96
C THR A 90 14.94 -0.62 -1.65
N ASN A 91 14.67 -0.41 -2.93
CA ASN A 91 15.30 0.67 -3.70
C ASN A 91 14.93 2.04 -3.11
N GLU A 92 13.67 2.25 -2.72
CA GLU A 92 13.22 3.48 -2.08
C GLU A 92 13.94 3.75 -0.76
N TYR A 93 14.05 2.74 0.09
CA TYR A 93 14.77 2.86 1.35
C TYR A 93 16.21 3.35 1.15
N TYR A 94 16.91 2.81 0.15
CA TYR A 94 18.28 3.25 -0.15
C TYR A 94 18.32 4.63 -0.78
N ARG A 95 17.41 4.97 -1.66
CA ARG A 95 17.31 6.29 -2.27
C ARG A 95 17.16 7.39 -1.23
N GLN A 96 16.36 7.16 -0.20
CA GLN A 96 16.11 8.14 0.86
C GLN A 96 17.29 8.33 1.84
N LYS A 97 18.30 7.44 1.82
CA LYS A 97 19.43 7.55 2.74
C LYS A 97 20.38 8.70 2.44
N SER A 98 20.71 8.92 1.19
CA SER A 98 21.59 9.99 0.73
C SER A 98 21.60 10.10 -0.79
N LYS A 99 22.04 11.25 -1.32
CA LYS A 99 22.25 11.45 -2.77
C LYS A 99 23.18 10.41 -3.40
N ARG A 100 24.17 9.93 -2.67
CA ARG A 100 25.05 8.84 -3.15
C ARG A 100 24.27 7.53 -3.35
N HIS A 101 23.43 7.15 -2.39
CA HIS A 101 22.60 5.96 -2.49
C HIS A 101 21.52 6.10 -3.56
N GLU A 102 20.98 7.30 -3.76
CA GLU A 102 20.06 7.59 -4.86
C GLU A 102 20.69 7.27 -6.21
N ARG A 103 21.92 7.70 -6.47
CA ARG A 103 22.66 7.36 -7.70
C ARG A 103 22.87 5.84 -7.82
N LEU A 104 23.28 5.15 -6.74
CA LEU A 104 23.41 3.69 -6.77
C LEU A 104 22.10 2.97 -7.14
N VAL A 105 20.95 3.51 -6.74
CA VAL A 105 19.65 2.96 -7.13
C VAL A 105 19.38 3.22 -8.62
N GLN A 106 19.64 4.44 -9.09
CA GLN A 106 19.45 4.83 -10.50
C GLN A 106 20.29 3.97 -11.44
N ASP A 107 21.54 3.71 -11.06
CA ASP A 107 22.49 2.90 -11.83
C ASP A 107 22.28 1.39 -11.64
N GLY A 108 21.30 0.96 -10.86
CA GLY A 108 21.04 -0.45 -10.58
C GLY A 108 22.08 -1.14 -9.69
N LEU A 109 22.94 -0.36 -9.01
CA LEU A 109 24.13 -0.84 -8.28
C LEU A 109 23.88 -1.19 -6.81
N ILE A 110 22.63 -1.33 -6.36
CA ILE A 110 22.34 -1.83 -5.02
C ILE A 110 22.78 -3.30 -4.93
N THR A 111 23.78 -3.55 -4.10
CA THR A 111 24.38 -4.88 -3.98
C THR A 111 23.46 -5.90 -3.31
N PRO A 112 23.63 -7.20 -3.55
CA PRO A 112 22.90 -8.26 -2.84
C PRO A 112 23.04 -8.16 -1.32
N GLU A 113 24.22 -7.77 -0.82
CA GLU A 113 24.44 -7.60 0.62
C GLU A 113 23.66 -6.41 1.20
N GLN A 114 23.60 -5.28 0.50
CA GLN A 114 22.78 -4.14 0.89
C GLN A 114 21.31 -4.56 0.96
N ARG A 115 20.81 -5.31 -0.02
CA ARG A 115 19.44 -5.86 0.00
C ARG A 115 19.24 -6.76 1.20
N ARG A 116 20.14 -7.70 1.46
CA ARG A 116 20.09 -8.59 2.63
C ARG A 116 20.05 -7.82 3.95
N ARG A 117 20.85 -6.76 4.10
CA ARG A 117 20.83 -5.88 5.29
C ARG A 117 19.49 -5.21 5.49
N TYR A 118 18.84 -4.78 4.41
CA TYR A 118 17.49 -4.24 4.49
C TYR A 118 16.47 -5.31 4.90
N TYR A 119 16.54 -6.48 4.30
CA TYR A 119 15.64 -7.58 4.61
C TYR A 119 15.76 -8.06 6.06
N ASN A 120 16.98 -8.14 6.59
CA ASN A 120 17.19 -8.44 8.00
C ASN A 120 16.53 -7.41 8.93
N LYS A 121 16.50 -6.14 8.52
CA LYS A 121 15.79 -5.10 9.27
C LYS A 121 14.27 -5.31 9.22
N LEU A 122 13.72 -5.70 8.08
CA LEU A 122 12.30 -6.01 7.99
C LEU A 122 11.87 -7.20 8.84
N ALA A 123 12.78 -8.13 9.08
CA ALA A 123 12.53 -9.27 9.97
C ALA A 123 12.46 -8.88 11.46
N VAL A 124 12.90 -7.67 11.83
CA VAL A 124 12.88 -7.20 13.22
C VAL A 124 11.56 -6.50 13.54
N ARG A 125 10.88 -6.94 14.59
CA ARG A 125 9.54 -6.50 14.97
C ARG A 125 9.37 -4.97 15.11
N HIS A 126 10.37 -4.28 15.63
CA HIS A 126 10.29 -2.82 15.82
C HIS A 126 10.33 -2.03 14.52
N THR A 127 10.73 -2.65 13.40
CA THR A 127 10.78 -2.02 12.07
C THR A 127 9.42 -1.52 11.62
N LEU A 128 8.35 -2.16 12.06
CA LEU A 128 6.97 -1.77 11.74
C LEU A 128 6.56 -0.42 12.34
N LEU A 129 7.27 0.05 13.37
CA LEU A 129 7.02 1.35 14.02
C LEU A 129 7.84 2.47 13.38
N ASP A 130 8.80 2.14 12.53
CA ASP A 130 9.66 3.12 11.89
C ASP A 130 9.06 3.57 10.56
N PRO A 131 8.68 4.86 10.42
CA PRO A 131 8.08 5.40 9.19
C PRO A 131 8.92 5.16 7.93
N ARG A 132 10.23 4.98 8.07
CA ARG A 132 11.14 4.67 6.94
C ARG A 132 10.84 3.34 6.27
N PHE A 133 10.10 2.46 6.93
CA PHE A 133 9.71 1.15 6.41
C PHE A 133 8.26 1.09 5.94
N ILE A 134 7.53 2.22 5.95
CA ILE A 134 6.14 2.30 5.48
C ILE A 134 5.97 1.72 4.07
N HIS A 135 6.98 1.88 3.21
CA HIS A 135 6.98 1.35 1.85
C HIS A 135 6.99 -0.18 1.77
N SER A 136 7.35 -0.86 2.87
CA SER A 136 7.39 -2.33 2.95
C SER A 136 6.23 -2.94 3.72
N LEU A 137 5.32 -2.14 4.27
CA LEU A 137 4.11 -2.68 4.89
C LEU A 137 3.28 -3.42 3.85
N PRO A 138 2.62 -4.54 4.21
CA PRO A 138 1.74 -5.26 3.31
C PRO A 138 0.66 -4.37 2.69
N ILE A 139 0.27 -4.64 1.44
CA ILE A 139 -0.72 -3.85 0.68
C ILE A 139 -2.08 -3.84 1.40
N HIS A 140 -2.51 -4.99 1.93
CA HIS A 140 -3.78 -5.08 2.64
C HIS A 140 -3.89 -4.12 3.83
N ARG A 141 -2.77 -3.69 4.42
CA ARG A 141 -2.78 -2.68 5.50
C ARG A 141 -3.29 -1.31 5.03
N PHE A 142 -3.23 -1.03 3.74
CA PHE A 142 -3.69 0.22 3.14
C PHE A 142 -5.09 0.12 2.52
N THR A 143 -5.57 -1.09 2.28
CA THR A 143 -6.81 -1.34 1.53
C THR A 143 -7.89 -2.05 2.32
N HIS A 144 -7.55 -2.62 3.49
CA HIS A 144 -8.48 -3.37 4.34
C HIS A 144 -8.50 -2.83 5.76
N LEU A 145 -9.68 -2.85 6.37
CA LEU A 145 -9.86 -2.70 7.80
C LEU A 145 -10.20 -4.08 8.39
N GLY A 146 -9.25 -4.66 9.14
CA GLY A 146 -9.35 -6.07 9.52
C GLY A 146 -9.30 -6.99 8.31
N SER A 147 -10.35 -7.78 8.07
CA SER A 147 -10.53 -8.63 6.87
C SER A 147 -11.27 -7.92 5.74
N GLU A 148 -11.94 -6.83 6.02
CA GLU A 148 -12.88 -6.20 5.11
C GLU A 148 -12.20 -5.22 4.17
N PRO A 149 -12.37 -5.36 2.84
CA PRO A 149 -11.86 -4.41 1.87
C PRO A 149 -12.58 -3.07 1.99
N GLN A 150 -11.83 -1.99 1.92
CA GLN A 150 -12.33 -0.61 1.96
C GLN A 150 -12.15 0.11 0.62
N VAL A 151 -11.93 -0.64 -0.44
CA VAL A 151 -11.71 -0.14 -1.80
C VAL A 151 -12.76 -0.71 -2.75
N ASP A 152 -13.18 0.12 -3.71
CA ASP A 152 -14.13 -0.27 -4.74
C ASP A 152 -13.44 -0.81 -5.99
N HIS A 153 -12.28 -0.21 -6.32
CA HIS A 153 -11.51 -0.59 -7.50
C HIS A 153 -10.04 -0.73 -7.17
N LEU A 154 -9.47 -1.84 -7.61
CA LEU A 154 -8.04 -2.12 -7.57
C LEU A 154 -7.47 -1.99 -8.98
N LEU A 155 -6.39 -1.20 -9.12
CA LEU A 155 -5.64 -1.05 -10.36
C LEU A 155 -4.32 -1.80 -10.24
N HIS A 156 -4.13 -2.82 -11.07
CA HIS A 156 -2.91 -3.61 -11.07
C HIS A 156 -1.79 -2.90 -11.83
N CYS A 157 -0.62 -2.74 -11.22
CA CYS A 157 0.53 -2.14 -11.90
C CYS A 157 0.93 -2.89 -13.17
N GLU A 158 0.60 -4.15 -13.26
CA GLU A 158 0.85 -5.03 -14.39
C GLU A 158 -0.01 -4.68 -15.62
N HIS A 159 -1.19 -4.07 -15.40
CA HIS A 159 -2.17 -3.69 -16.41
C HIS A 159 -2.67 -2.25 -16.23
N LEU A 160 -1.82 -1.39 -15.63
CA LEU A 160 -2.21 -0.10 -15.08
C LEU A 160 -2.90 0.81 -16.09
N GLN A 161 -2.36 0.89 -17.31
CA GLN A 161 -2.92 1.75 -18.36
C GLN A 161 -4.33 1.30 -18.75
N ALA A 162 -4.50 0.03 -19.09
CA ALA A 162 -5.78 -0.50 -19.57
C ALA A 162 -6.88 -0.46 -18.49
N GLU A 163 -6.54 -0.83 -17.24
CA GLU A 163 -7.50 -0.80 -16.14
C GLU A 163 -7.88 0.63 -15.74
N THR A 164 -6.92 1.57 -15.81
CA THR A 164 -7.20 2.99 -15.55
C THR A 164 -8.09 3.59 -16.63
N GLU A 165 -7.86 3.26 -17.90
CA GLU A 165 -8.69 3.69 -19.01
C GLU A 165 -10.13 3.17 -18.88
N GLN A 166 -10.30 1.89 -18.55
CA GLN A 166 -11.62 1.30 -18.31
C GLN A 166 -12.34 2.01 -17.16
N LEU A 167 -11.63 2.31 -16.07
CA LEU A 167 -12.21 2.99 -14.91
C LEU A 167 -12.66 4.41 -15.27
N ILE A 168 -11.81 5.18 -15.95
CA ILE A 168 -12.13 6.55 -16.38
C ILE A 168 -13.34 6.57 -17.32
N ASN A 169 -13.41 5.62 -18.25
CA ASN A 169 -14.54 5.52 -19.19
C ASN A 169 -15.83 5.09 -18.47
N ARG A 170 -15.76 4.19 -17.48
CA ARG A 170 -16.92 3.74 -16.70
C ARG A 170 -17.60 4.89 -15.95
N TYR A 171 -16.83 5.84 -15.42
CA TYR A 171 -17.34 6.96 -14.64
C TYR A 171 -17.43 8.26 -15.43
N ASP A 172 -17.11 8.22 -16.71
CA ASP A 172 -17.04 9.38 -17.61
C ASP A 172 -16.24 10.56 -17.02
N TRP A 173 -15.09 10.24 -16.46
CA TRP A 173 -14.20 11.24 -15.86
C TRP A 173 -13.58 12.19 -16.90
N PRO A 174 -13.02 13.34 -16.48
CA PRO A 174 -12.60 14.42 -17.38
C PRO A 174 -11.69 14.00 -18.54
N ALA A 175 -11.83 14.69 -19.67
CA ALA A 175 -11.08 14.43 -20.89
C ALA A 175 -9.56 14.53 -20.70
N GLU A 176 -9.10 15.41 -19.80
CA GLU A 176 -7.70 15.55 -19.43
C GLU A 176 -7.13 14.28 -18.80
N MET A 177 -7.94 13.56 -18.00
CA MET A 177 -7.55 12.26 -17.47
C MET A 177 -7.51 11.21 -18.59
N LYS A 178 -8.51 11.18 -19.48
CA LYS A 178 -8.55 10.26 -20.63
C LYS A 178 -7.31 10.42 -21.50
N ALA A 179 -6.90 11.66 -21.79
CA ALA A 179 -5.72 11.94 -22.58
C ALA A 179 -4.42 11.50 -21.89
N ALA A 180 -4.31 11.70 -20.56
CA ALA A 180 -3.11 11.41 -19.81
C ALA A 180 -2.92 9.90 -19.47
N VAL A 181 -3.92 9.06 -19.70
CA VAL A 181 -3.78 7.60 -19.49
C VAL A 181 -2.69 7.00 -20.38
N ALA A 182 -2.50 7.54 -21.59
CA ALA A 182 -1.46 7.08 -22.52
C ALA A 182 -0.03 7.18 -21.93
N ASP A 183 0.19 8.07 -20.95
CA ASP A 183 1.47 8.25 -20.26
C ASP A 183 1.70 7.23 -19.14
N LEU A 184 0.69 6.43 -18.81
CA LEU A 184 0.84 5.36 -17.84
C LEU A 184 1.60 4.17 -18.46
N PRO A 185 2.39 3.44 -17.67
CA PRO A 185 3.04 2.23 -18.17
C PRO A 185 2.01 1.16 -18.50
N ALA A 186 2.08 0.62 -19.70
CA ALA A 186 1.21 -0.49 -20.13
C ALA A 186 1.50 -1.78 -19.35
N THR A 187 2.75 -1.96 -18.90
CA THR A 187 3.19 -3.13 -18.13
C THR A 187 4.21 -2.76 -17.05
N ASP A 188 4.31 -3.59 -16.03
CA ASP A 188 5.37 -3.46 -15.01
C ASP A 188 6.70 -4.04 -15.51
N ARG A 189 7.60 -3.16 -15.94
CA ARG A 189 8.94 -3.52 -16.44
C ARG A 189 10.00 -3.71 -15.35
N SER A 190 9.60 -3.87 -14.08
CA SER A 190 10.56 -4.08 -13.02
C SER A 190 11.34 -5.38 -13.20
N PRO A 191 12.62 -5.40 -12.83
CA PRO A 191 13.43 -6.61 -12.88
C PRO A 191 12.82 -7.74 -12.05
N GLU A 192 12.97 -8.97 -12.51
CA GLU A 192 12.49 -10.14 -11.79
C GLU A 192 13.17 -10.28 -10.42
N PRO A 193 12.43 -10.66 -9.38
CA PRO A 193 12.96 -10.86 -8.04
C PRO A 193 13.88 -12.10 -7.98
N THR A 194 14.91 -12.03 -7.13
CA THR A 194 15.76 -13.17 -6.82
C THR A 194 15.01 -14.22 -5.99
N ALA A 195 15.51 -15.44 -5.90
CA ALA A 195 14.94 -16.50 -5.05
C ALA A 195 14.84 -16.07 -3.58
N ALA A 196 15.87 -15.37 -3.05
CA ALA A 196 15.84 -14.85 -1.68
C ALA A 196 14.78 -13.77 -1.48
N GLU A 197 14.57 -12.89 -2.47
CA GLU A 197 13.50 -11.88 -2.43
C GLU A 197 12.13 -12.53 -2.49
N ARG A 198 11.96 -13.57 -3.30
CA ARG A 198 10.71 -14.34 -3.35
C ARG A 198 10.40 -14.99 -2.02
N HIS A 199 11.34 -15.73 -1.46
CA HIS A 199 11.16 -16.40 -0.16
C HIS A 199 10.76 -15.41 0.94
N LEU A 200 11.44 -14.27 1.03
CA LEU A 200 11.09 -13.25 2.01
C LEU A 200 9.71 -12.64 1.74
N ALA A 201 9.37 -12.36 0.49
CA ALA A 201 8.06 -11.81 0.14
C ALA A 201 6.92 -12.79 0.44
N ASP A 202 7.13 -14.10 0.22
CA ASP A 202 6.17 -15.14 0.58
C ASP A 202 5.85 -15.12 2.09
N GLN A 203 6.86 -14.87 2.92
CA GLN A 203 6.68 -14.74 4.37
C GLN A 203 6.01 -13.43 4.77
N LEU A 204 6.47 -12.29 4.21
CA LEU A 204 6.01 -10.95 4.59
C LEU A 204 4.61 -10.63 4.08
N TYR A 205 4.27 -11.11 2.91
CA TYR A 205 3.10 -10.72 2.14
C TYR A 205 2.14 -11.88 1.86
N CYS A 206 2.17 -12.96 2.68
CA CYS A 206 1.29 -14.10 2.48
C CYS A 206 -0.18 -13.71 2.34
N ARG A 207 -0.63 -12.74 3.15
CA ARG A 207 -1.99 -12.21 3.07
C ARG A 207 -2.25 -11.39 1.81
N ASP A 208 -1.26 -10.62 1.32
CA ASP A 208 -1.41 -9.87 0.06
C ASP A 208 -1.60 -10.82 -1.12
N PHE A 209 -0.86 -11.94 -1.17
CA PHE A 209 -1.05 -12.96 -2.20
C PHE A 209 -2.48 -13.51 -2.17
N GLN A 210 -3.01 -13.79 -0.99
CA GLN A 210 -4.37 -14.31 -0.81
C GLN A 210 -5.43 -13.27 -1.15
N CYS A 211 -5.30 -12.03 -0.65
CA CYS A 211 -6.29 -10.98 -0.84
C CYS A 211 -6.39 -10.50 -2.29
N PHE A 212 -5.27 -10.52 -3.04
CA PHE A 212 -5.19 -9.92 -4.37
C PHE A 212 -5.00 -10.95 -5.49
N GLY A 213 -5.03 -12.24 -5.18
CA GLY A 213 -4.96 -13.32 -6.18
C GLY A 213 -3.62 -13.46 -6.90
N TYR A 214 -2.53 -12.90 -6.36
CA TYR A 214 -1.20 -13.12 -6.93
C TYR A 214 -0.70 -14.53 -6.61
N PRO A 215 -0.14 -15.27 -7.58
CA PRO A 215 0.40 -16.59 -7.32
C PRO A 215 1.67 -16.53 -6.48
N GLN A 216 1.75 -17.36 -5.45
CA GLN A 216 3.00 -17.59 -4.71
C GLN A 216 3.89 -18.53 -5.52
N GLN A 217 5.15 -18.15 -5.70
CA GLN A 217 6.16 -18.97 -6.36
C GLN A 217 6.91 -19.79 -5.29
N THR A 218 6.31 -20.89 -4.83
CA THR A 218 6.97 -21.81 -3.91
C THR A 218 8.30 -22.29 -4.49
N ALA A 219 9.37 -22.19 -3.71
CA ALA A 219 10.64 -22.80 -4.06
C ALA A 219 10.43 -24.33 -4.13
N SER A 220 10.61 -24.89 -5.33
CA SER A 220 10.48 -26.32 -5.71
C SER A 220 9.07 -26.93 -5.67
N GLY A 221 8.57 -27.23 -6.81
CA GLY A 221 7.68 -28.27 -7.33
C GLY A 221 6.91 -29.21 -6.40
N THR A 222 6.31 -28.74 -5.32
CA THR A 222 5.32 -29.46 -4.54
C THR A 222 4.16 -28.52 -4.24
N THR A 223 3.07 -28.72 -4.93
CA THR A 223 1.74 -28.22 -4.54
C THR A 223 1.47 -28.76 -3.12
N ARG A 224 1.68 -27.95 -2.10
CA ARG A 224 1.18 -28.28 -0.75
C ARG A 224 -0.11 -27.52 -0.52
N ALA A 225 -1.19 -28.28 -0.56
CA ALA A 225 -2.39 -27.95 0.16
C ALA A 225 -2.04 -27.67 1.63
N SER A 226 -2.76 -26.74 2.22
CA SER A 226 -2.66 -26.29 3.59
C SER A 226 -2.67 -27.44 4.61
N GLU A 227 -1.50 -27.89 5.06
CA GLU A 227 -1.37 -28.69 6.28
C GLU A 227 -0.03 -28.34 6.96
N GLY A 228 -0.15 -27.86 8.21
CA GLY A 228 0.76 -27.93 9.31
C GLY A 228 2.23 -27.60 9.07
N LEU A 229 2.66 -26.36 9.30
CA LEU A 229 4.05 -26.02 9.56
C LEU A 229 4.25 -25.76 11.05
N ALA A 230 4.67 -26.83 11.73
CA ALA A 230 5.43 -26.73 12.98
C ALA A 230 6.92 -26.57 12.63
N ASP A 231 7.53 -25.60 13.29
CA ASP A 231 8.94 -25.50 13.63
C ASP A 231 9.99 -25.30 12.52
N ALA A 232 10.32 -24.03 12.29
CA ALA A 232 11.68 -23.54 12.04
C ALA A 232 11.65 -22.00 12.05
N GLY A 233 12.30 -21.39 13.05
CA GLY A 233 12.66 -19.96 13.10
C GLY A 233 11.61 -18.95 12.60
N GLN A 234 10.43 -18.96 13.19
CA GLN A 234 9.33 -18.11 12.77
C GLN A 234 9.72 -16.63 12.90
N VAL A 235 9.85 -15.97 11.76
CA VAL A 235 9.59 -14.53 11.68
C VAL A 235 8.11 -14.37 12.06
N ARG A 236 7.85 -14.19 13.35
CA ARG A 236 6.50 -13.91 13.86
C ARG A 236 6.11 -12.51 13.44
N TRP A 237 5.70 -12.35 12.20
CA TRP A 237 4.78 -11.29 11.87
C TRP A 237 3.50 -11.60 12.61
N ILE A 238 3.13 -10.70 13.50
CA ILE A 238 2.00 -10.91 14.36
C ILE A 238 0.78 -11.09 13.48
N HIS A 239 0.35 -12.33 13.32
CA HIS A 239 -1.03 -12.67 13.02
C HIS A 239 -1.89 -12.35 14.25
N HIS A 240 -1.89 -11.10 14.69
CA HIS A 240 -2.91 -10.61 15.57
C HIS A 240 -3.97 -9.95 14.70
N ALA A 241 -4.89 -10.79 14.23
CA ALA A 241 -6.24 -10.39 13.87
C ALA A 241 -7.04 -9.92 15.11
N THR A 242 -6.36 -9.59 16.19
CA THR A 242 -6.94 -9.00 17.38
C THR A 242 -6.35 -7.62 17.53
N ALA A 243 -7.24 -6.64 17.68
CA ALA A 243 -6.95 -5.27 17.98
C ALA A 243 -5.67 -5.12 18.80
N VAL A 244 -4.57 -4.74 18.15
CA VAL A 244 -3.42 -4.23 18.86
C VAL A 244 -3.82 -2.83 19.28
N SER A 245 -4.39 -2.72 20.46
CA SER A 245 -4.46 -1.46 21.17
C SER A 245 -3.02 -1.02 21.42
N TRP A 246 -2.59 -0.02 20.68
CA TRP A 246 -1.29 0.60 20.87
C TRP A 246 -1.35 1.45 22.14
N HIS A 247 -0.99 0.88 23.29
CA HIS A 247 -0.85 1.61 24.53
C HIS A 247 0.53 2.26 24.57
N TRP A 248 0.56 3.55 24.30
CA TRP A 248 1.64 4.45 24.65
C TRP A 248 1.15 5.37 25.76
N GLY A 249 1.68 5.21 26.97
CA GLY A 249 1.48 6.13 28.10
C GLY A 249 0.27 5.80 28.99
N PRO A 250 0.17 6.44 30.17
CA PRO A 250 -0.85 6.18 31.14
C PRO A 250 -2.24 6.50 30.57
N THR A 251 -3.13 5.55 30.71
CA THR A 251 -4.51 5.54 30.27
C THR A 251 -5.31 6.71 30.81
N ALA A 252 -5.62 7.69 29.95
CA ALA A 252 -6.84 8.46 30.12
C ALA A 252 -7.98 7.64 29.49
N ALA A 253 -9.03 7.41 30.25
CA ALA A 253 -10.22 6.68 29.84
C ALA A 253 -10.73 7.23 28.50
N ARG A 254 -10.75 6.37 27.46
CA ARG A 254 -11.39 6.67 26.20
C ARG A 254 -12.86 6.28 26.30
N GLU A 255 -13.73 7.25 26.19
CA GLU A 255 -15.12 7.04 25.88
C GLU A 255 -15.25 6.23 24.59
N ASP A 256 -16.10 5.20 24.62
CA ASP A 256 -16.45 4.34 23.48
C ASP A 256 -16.92 5.21 22.30
N ARG A 257 -16.07 5.34 21.27
CA ARG A 257 -16.52 5.84 19.98
C ARG A 257 -16.96 4.65 19.15
N PRO A 258 -18.14 4.68 18.54
CA PRO A 258 -18.61 3.58 17.70
C PRO A 258 -17.64 3.37 16.54
N CYS A 259 -17.22 2.11 16.35
CA CYS A 259 -16.57 1.68 15.12
C CYS A 259 -17.48 2.02 13.94
N LEU A 260 -16.89 2.50 12.85
CA LEU A 260 -17.61 2.69 11.60
C LEU A 260 -18.32 1.38 11.22
N PRO A 261 -19.59 1.42 10.77
CA PRO A 261 -20.30 0.23 10.39
C PRO A 261 -19.59 -0.49 9.24
N VAL A 262 -19.56 -1.82 9.32
CA VAL A 262 -19.03 -2.69 8.27
C VAL A 262 -19.84 -2.44 6.99
N ARG A 263 -19.16 -2.07 5.90
CA ARG A 263 -19.82 -1.90 4.60
C ARG A 263 -20.35 -3.24 4.12
N THR A 264 -21.65 -3.45 4.21
CA THR A 264 -22.35 -4.49 3.47
C THR A 264 -22.69 -3.92 2.10
N ARG A 265 -21.81 -4.10 1.10
CA ARG A 265 -22.13 -3.75 -0.28
C ARG A 265 -22.89 -4.89 -0.92
N ILE A 266 -24.14 -4.64 -1.23
CA ILE A 266 -24.93 -5.47 -2.12
C ILE A 266 -24.44 -5.16 -3.54
N HIS A 267 -23.82 -6.14 -4.19
CA HIS A 267 -23.55 -6.06 -5.62
C HIS A 267 -24.90 -6.11 -6.35
N GLN A 268 -25.29 -5.00 -6.94
CA GLN A 268 -26.28 -4.96 -8.02
C GLN A 268 -25.56 -4.92 -9.36
#